data_433c1df60f95d0e75d3cda4f49cd2856
#
_entry.id   433c1df60f95d0e75d3cda4f49cd2856
#
_cell.length_a   1.000
_cell.length_b   1.000
_cell.length_c   1.000
_cell.angle_alpha   90.00
_cell.angle_beta   90.00
_cell.angle_gamma   90.00
#
_symmetry.space_group_name_H-M   'P 1'
#
loop_
_entity.id
_entity.type
_entity.pdbx_description
1 polymer ?
#
loop_
_entity_poly.entity_id
_entity_poly.type
_entity_poly.pdbx_seq_one_letter_code
_entity_poly.pdbx_strand_id
1 'polypeptide(L)'
;MTTSEQVVSGERADILEFLGKHRYFLRHTAQGLSDEQANTRSTVSALTVGGLIKHVSAVEQHWAEFAQGISKPSTPEETEFTPEMIAEWENNFRLTDGETLAGVLAEYEKVAAATDDLVRTLDLDTRYELPAAPWQPPGVFWSVRRVFFHIAAETAQHSGHADIIRESIDGQKTMG
;
A
#
# COMPACT_ATOMS: atom_id res chain seq x y z
N MET A 1 11.26 -27.43 20.96
CA MET A 1 9.99 -26.79 21.34
C MET A 1 9.32 -26.36 20.06
N THR A 2 8.36 -27.12 19.60
CA THR A 2 7.56 -26.82 18.40
C THR A 2 6.57 -25.72 18.79
N THR A 3 6.80 -24.50 18.30
CA THR A 3 5.80 -23.43 18.34
C THR A 3 4.59 -23.92 17.55
N SER A 4 3.47 -24.19 18.23
CA SER A 4 2.21 -24.45 17.55
C SER A 4 1.85 -23.17 16.79
N GLU A 5 1.91 -23.20 15.47
CA GLU A 5 1.29 -22.18 14.64
C GLU A 5 -0.18 -22.06 15.06
N GLN A 6 -0.51 -20.95 15.68
CA GLN A 6 -1.87 -20.69 16.10
C GLN A 6 -2.69 -20.51 14.82
N VAL A 7 -3.56 -21.47 14.52
CA VAL A 7 -4.42 -21.42 13.33
C VAL A 7 -5.28 -20.16 13.44
N VAL A 8 -5.01 -19.20 12.58
CA VAL A 8 -5.79 -17.96 12.48
C VAL A 8 -7.14 -18.33 11.84
N SER A 9 -8.24 -17.94 12.47
CA SER A 9 -9.60 -18.26 12.02
C SER A 9 -10.53 -17.05 12.15
N GLY A 10 -11.69 -17.15 11.52
CA GLY A 10 -12.71 -16.09 11.55
C GLY A 10 -12.22 -14.81 10.87
N GLU A 11 -12.63 -13.67 11.40
CA GLU A 11 -12.39 -12.35 10.82
C GLU A 11 -10.91 -12.07 10.46
N ARG A 12 -9.98 -12.51 11.30
CA ARG A 12 -8.55 -12.29 11.02
C ARG A 12 -8.07 -13.09 9.81
N ALA A 13 -8.58 -14.30 9.63
CA ALA A 13 -8.29 -15.11 8.44
C ALA A 13 -8.86 -14.46 7.18
N ASP A 14 -10.07 -13.91 7.25
CA ASP A 14 -10.71 -13.20 6.15
C ASP A 14 -9.93 -11.93 5.77
N ILE A 15 -9.46 -11.16 6.76
CA ILE A 15 -8.61 -9.96 6.52
C ILE A 15 -7.30 -10.35 5.83
N LEU A 16 -6.62 -11.39 6.31
CA LEU A 16 -5.35 -11.86 5.75
C LEU A 16 -5.53 -12.37 4.30
N GLU A 17 -6.57 -13.15 4.06
CA GLU A 17 -6.90 -13.66 2.71
C GLU A 17 -7.19 -12.49 1.76
N PHE A 18 -7.99 -11.53 2.19
CA PHE A 18 -8.38 -10.37 1.40
C PHE A 18 -7.17 -9.49 1.05
N LEU A 19 -6.31 -9.16 2.03
CA LEU A 19 -5.05 -8.45 1.80
C LEU A 19 -4.14 -9.22 0.85
N GLY A 20 -3.92 -10.50 1.10
CA GLY A 20 -3.06 -11.36 0.29
C GLY A 20 -3.51 -11.43 -1.16
N LYS A 21 -4.83 -11.52 -1.41
CA LYS A 21 -5.41 -11.55 -2.75
C LYS A 21 -5.13 -10.26 -3.54
N HIS A 22 -5.37 -9.08 -2.94
CA HIS A 22 -5.15 -7.81 -3.64
C HIS A 22 -3.67 -7.51 -3.85
N ARG A 23 -2.80 -7.85 -2.89
CA ARG A 23 -1.35 -7.78 -3.04
C ARG A 23 -0.83 -8.71 -4.15
N TYR A 24 -1.42 -9.89 -4.27
CA TYR A 24 -1.10 -10.81 -5.37
C TYR A 24 -1.41 -10.17 -6.73
N PHE A 25 -2.60 -9.61 -6.92
CA PHE A 25 -2.96 -8.96 -8.18
C PHE A 25 -2.02 -7.81 -8.52
N LEU A 26 -1.72 -6.92 -7.56
CA LEU A 26 -0.79 -5.82 -7.78
C LEU A 26 0.60 -6.33 -8.20
N ARG A 27 1.17 -7.30 -7.48
CA ARG A 27 2.49 -7.86 -7.82
C ARG A 27 2.48 -8.62 -9.15
N HIS A 28 1.36 -9.24 -9.50
CA HIS A 28 1.23 -9.95 -10.77
C HIS A 28 1.36 -9.03 -11.98
N THR A 29 0.90 -7.78 -11.89
CA THR A 29 1.05 -6.80 -12.98
C THR A 29 2.51 -6.49 -13.32
N ALA A 30 3.43 -6.69 -12.38
CA ALA A 30 4.86 -6.45 -12.57
C ALA A 30 5.62 -7.68 -13.10
N GLN A 31 4.98 -8.83 -13.18
CA GLN A 31 5.66 -10.08 -13.50
C GLN A 31 6.30 -10.04 -14.90
N GLY A 32 7.62 -10.26 -14.97
CA GLY A 32 8.37 -10.31 -16.22
C GLY A 32 8.72 -8.95 -16.83
N LEU A 33 8.34 -7.82 -16.21
CA LEU A 33 8.78 -6.49 -16.65
C LEU A 33 10.24 -6.24 -16.29
N SER A 34 10.95 -5.55 -17.19
CA SER A 34 12.23 -4.91 -16.87
C SER A 34 12.00 -3.63 -16.03
N ASP A 35 13.08 -3.10 -15.40
CA ASP A 35 13.00 -1.82 -14.68
C ASP A 35 12.54 -0.68 -15.59
N GLU A 36 13.00 -0.64 -16.86
CA GLU A 36 12.59 0.35 -17.84
C GLU A 36 11.10 0.24 -18.16
N GLN A 37 10.59 -0.98 -18.41
CA GLN A 37 9.18 -1.21 -18.65
C GLN A 37 8.32 -0.86 -17.42
N ALA A 38 8.78 -1.26 -16.23
CA ALA A 38 8.08 -0.96 -14.98
C ALA A 38 8.01 0.54 -14.66
N ASN A 39 8.94 1.34 -15.22
CA ASN A 39 8.97 2.80 -15.06
C ASN A 39 8.43 3.56 -16.30
N THR A 40 7.85 2.84 -17.26
CA THR A 40 7.28 3.44 -18.48
C THR A 40 5.91 4.08 -18.19
N ARG A 41 5.75 5.32 -18.60
CA ARG A 41 4.46 6.03 -18.64
C ARG A 41 3.73 5.69 -19.94
N SER A 42 2.98 4.61 -19.94
CA SER A 42 2.33 4.07 -21.15
C SER A 42 0.90 4.61 -21.37
N THR A 43 0.39 5.42 -20.45
CA THR A 43 -0.94 6.04 -20.51
C THR A 43 -0.84 7.56 -20.38
N VAL A 44 -1.96 8.26 -20.41
CA VAL A 44 -2.04 9.72 -20.13
C VAL A 44 -1.71 10.06 -18.67
N SER A 45 -1.77 9.09 -17.78
CA SER A 45 -1.43 9.25 -16.37
C SER A 45 0.08 9.34 -16.16
N ALA A 46 0.50 9.94 -15.04
CA ALA A 46 1.89 9.93 -14.58
C ALA A 46 2.27 8.59 -13.90
N LEU A 47 1.30 7.72 -13.64
CA LEU A 47 1.52 6.46 -12.92
C LEU A 47 2.32 5.47 -13.76
N THR A 48 3.18 4.68 -13.07
CA THR A 48 3.93 3.56 -13.62
C THR A 48 3.70 2.32 -12.78
N VAL A 49 3.91 1.12 -13.33
CA VAL A 49 3.72 -0.12 -12.55
C VAL A 49 4.66 -0.18 -11.35
N GLY A 50 5.95 0.12 -11.54
CA GLY A 50 6.94 0.13 -10.47
C GLY A 50 6.65 1.19 -9.41
N GLY A 51 6.24 2.39 -9.85
CA GLY A 51 5.84 3.47 -8.95
C GLY A 51 4.59 3.14 -8.13
N LEU A 52 3.60 2.47 -8.72
CA LEU A 52 2.40 2.03 -7.99
C LEU A 52 2.72 0.99 -6.91
N ILE A 53 3.64 0.05 -7.17
CA ILE A 53 4.08 -0.92 -6.16
C ILE A 53 4.78 -0.19 -5.01
N LYS A 54 5.69 0.74 -5.32
CA LYS A 54 6.38 1.58 -4.33
C LYS A 54 5.38 2.38 -3.49
N HIS A 55 4.44 3.06 -4.16
CA HIS A 55 3.41 3.86 -3.49
C HIS A 55 2.54 3.03 -2.55
N VAL A 56 2.00 1.90 -3.02
CA VAL A 56 1.15 1.02 -2.19
C VAL A 56 1.92 0.46 -1.01
N SER A 57 3.20 0.11 -1.20
CA SER A 57 4.07 -0.32 -0.09
C SER A 57 4.19 0.76 0.99
N ALA A 58 4.47 2.01 0.59
CA ALA A 58 4.57 3.14 1.52
C ALA A 58 3.24 3.45 2.22
N VAL A 59 2.12 3.40 1.49
CA VAL A 59 0.77 3.58 2.05
C VAL A 59 0.45 2.49 3.07
N GLU A 60 0.73 1.23 2.74
CA GLU A 60 0.50 0.11 3.65
C GLU A 60 1.34 0.24 4.93
N GLN A 61 2.63 0.59 4.81
CA GLN A 61 3.51 0.84 5.95
C GLN A 61 2.96 1.96 6.84
N HIS A 62 2.61 3.10 6.25
CA HIS A 62 2.08 4.25 6.98
C HIS A 62 0.81 3.89 7.79
N TRP A 63 -0.13 3.17 7.17
CA TRP A 63 -1.35 2.76 7.85
C TRP A 63 -1.11 1.65 8.89
N ALA A 64 -0.14 0.78 8.65
CA ALA A 64 0.30 -0.20 9.64
C ALA A 64 0.91 0.46 10.89
N GLU A 65 1.68 1.54 10.72
CA GLU A 65 2.19 2.38 11.82
C GLU A 65 1.06 3.10 12.56
N PHE A 66 0.08 3.63 11.81
CA PHE A 66 -1.11 4.22 12.42
C PHE A 66 -1.91 3.20 13.25
N ALA A 67 -2.08 1.97 12.76
CA ALA A 67 -2.76 0.90 13.49
C ALA A 67 -2.07 0.52 14.82
N GLN A 68 -0.80 0.84 14.97
CA GLN A 68 -0.03 0.67 16.19
C GLN A 68 -0.04 1.91 17.11
N GLY A 69 -0.68 2.99 16.69
CA GLY A 69 -0.67 4.27 17.41
C GLY A 69 0.68 5.02 17.35
N ILE A 70 1.52 4.70 16.36
CA ILE A 70 2.84 5.33 16.18
C ILE A 70 2.73 6.68 15.47
N SER A 71 1.79 6.81 14.53
CA SER A 71 1.53 8.07 13.82
C SER A 71 1.03 9.14 14.77
N LYS A 72 1.69 10.31 14.76
CA LYS A 72 1.21 11.49 15.49
C LYS A 72 0.21 12.25 14.61
N PRO A 73 -0.81 12.89 15.21
CA PRO A 73 -1.65 13.83 14.47
C PRO A 73 -0.77 14.92 13.86
N SER A 74 -0.96 15.23 12.57
CA SER A 74 -0.31 16.37 11.93
C SER A 74 -0.78 17.67 12.57
N THR A 75 0.13 18.63 12.75
CA THR A 75 -0.28 19.99 13.15
C THR A 75 -0.82 20.75 11.93
N PRO A 76 -1.62 21.83 12.13
CA PRO A 76 -2.09 22.64 11.01
C PRO A 76 -0.97 23.20 10.13
N GLU A 77 0.19 23.49 10.71
CA GLU A 77 1.37 23.97 9.97
C GLU A 77 2.00 22.86 9.10
N GLU A 78 1.85 21.60 9.48
CA GLU A 78 2.34 20.43 8.73
C GLU A 78 1.42 20.04 7.57
N THR A 79 0.29 20.73 7.38
CA THR A 79 -0.66 20.47 6.28
C THR A 79 -0.45 21.39 5.07
N GLU A 80 0.48 22.35 5.11
CA GLU A 80 0.87 23.13 3.93
C GLU A 80 1.73 22.29 2.98
N PHE A 81 1.26 22.12 1.74
CA PHE A 81 2.01 21.44 0.70
C PHE A 81 3.12 22.33 0.16
N THR A 82 4.38 22.04 0.54
CA THR A 82 5.53 22.73 -0.04
C THR A 82 5.88 22.15 -1.42
N PRO A 83 6.60 22.89 -2.28
CA PRO A 83 7.06 22.35 -3.56
C PRO A 83 7.89 21.07 -3.39
N GLU A 84 8.67 20.96 -2.33
CA GLU A 84 9.48 19.77 -2.00
C GLU A 84 8.59 18.58 -1.66
N MET A 85 7.54 18.76 -0.87
CA MET A 85 6.57 17.71 -0.54
C MET A 85 5.81 17.25 -1.79
N ILE A 86 5.48 18.17 -2.70
CA ILE A 86 4.85 17.81 -3.98
C ILE A 86 5.80 16.97 -4.84
N ALA A 87 7.07 17.37 -4.94
CA ALA A 87 8.07 16.61 -5.69
C ALA A 87 8.33 15.22 -5.08
N GLU A 88 8.38 15.12 -3.75
CA GLU A 88 8.51 13.84 -3.05
C GLU A 88 7.27 12.96 -3.28
N TRP A 89 6.08 13.53 -3.21
CA TRP A 89 4.85 12.83 -3.52
C TRP A 89 4.81 12.30 -4.95
N GLU A 90 5.23 13.10 -5.94
CA GLU A 90 5.34 12.67 -7.35
C GLU A 90 6.37 11.55 -7.53
N ASN A 91 7.48 11.57 -6.77
CA ASN A 91 8.49 10.53 -6.79
C ASN A 91 8.00 9.17 -6.25
N ASN A 92 6.93 9.15 -5.47
CA ASN A 92 6.32 7.89 -5.01
C ASN A 92 5.64 7.11 -6.15
N PHE A 93 5.35 7.75 -7.28
CA PHE A 93 4.67 7.11 -8.42
C PHE A 93 5.62 6.70 -9.57
N ARG A 94 6.93 6.71 -9.31
CA ARG A 94 7.95 6.25 -10.26
C ARG A 94 9.14 5.63 -9.52
N LEU A 95 9.89 4.79 -10.23
CA LEU A 95 11.21 4.38 -9.77
C LEU A 95 12.19 5.54 -9.98
N THR A 96 12.89 5.94 -8.94
CA THR A 96 13.92 6.98 -8.97
C THR A 96 15.31 6.36 -9.17
N ASP A 97 16.33 7.20 -9.34
CA ASP A 97 17.70 6.73 -9.58
C ASP A 97 18.16 5.77 -8.47
N GLY A 98 18.65 4.60 -8.89
CA GLY A 98 19.11 3.54 -7.98
C GLY A 98 18.01 2.59 -7.47
N GLU A 99 16.73 2.87 -7.74
CA GLU A 99 15.64 1.95 -7.43
C GLU A 99 15.43 0.95 -8.59
N THR A 100 15.10 -0.28 -8.24
CA THR A 100 14.77 -1.35 -9.20
C THR A 100 13.42 -1.95 -8.89
N LEU A 101 12.77 -2.53 -9.90
CA LEU A 101 11.50 -3.26 -9.70
C LEU A 101 11.66 -4.39 -8.66
N ALA A 102 12.77 -5.14 -8.74
CA ALA A 102 13.05 -6.19 -7.77
C ALA A 102 13.20 -5.65 -6.35
N GLY A 103 13.83 -4.48 -6.19
CA GLY A 103 14.02 -3.81 -4.90
C GLY A 103 12.69 -3.39 -4.27
N VAL A 104 11.81 -2.72 -5.02
CA VAL A 104 10.50 -2.27 -4.51
C VAL A 104 9.57 -3.46 -4.23
N LEU A 105 9.63 -4.54 -5.02
CA LEU A 105 8.88 -5.77 -4.76
C LEU A 105 9.34 -6.45 -3.46
N ALA A 106 10.67 -6.53 -3.23
CA ALA A 106 11.22 -7.11 -2.01
C ALA A 106 10.87 -6.28 -0.76
N GLU A 107 10.86 -4.95 -0.88
CA GLU A 107 10.43 -4.09 0.22
C GLU A 107 8.94 -4.25 0.51
N TYR A 108 8.10 -4.29 -0.54
CA TYR A 108 6.67 -4.53 -0.38
C TYR A 108 6.38 -5.87 0.30
N GLU A 109 7.15 -6.91 0.03
CA GLU A 109 6.99 -8.21 0.70
C GLU A 109 7.27 -8.12 2.20
N LYS A 110 8.29 -7.37 2.62
CA LYS A 110 8.59 -7.13 4.05
C LYS A 110 7.48 -6.35 4.74
N VAL A 111 6.99 -5.28 4.10
CA VAL A 111 5.87 -4.48 4.63
C VAL A 111 4.63 -5.35 4.78
N ALA A 112 4.30 -6.16 3.76
CA ALA A 112 3.16 -7.06 3.79
C ALA A 112 3.25 -8.09 4.93
N ALA A 113 4.43 -8.70 5.13
CA ALA A 113 4.65 -9.65 6.22
C ALA A 113 4.48 -8.98 7.60
N ALA A 114 5.02 -7.77 7.78
CA ALA A 114 4.85 -7.01 9.02
C ALA A 114 3.38 -6.66 9.29
N THR A 115 2.64 -6.23 8.26
CA THR A 115 1.20 -5.96 8.37
C THR A 115 0.41 -7.22 8.74
N ASP A 116 0.75 -8.37 8.15
CA ASP A 116 0.10 -9.64 8.46
C ASP A 116 0.29 -10.02 9.95
N ASP A 117 1.46 -9.76 10.52
CA ASP A 117 1.71 -9.98 11.94
C ASP A 117 0.87 -9.04 12.83
N LEU A 118 0.66 -7.79 12.39
CA LEU A 118 -0.25 -6.87 13.08
C LEU A 118 -1.71 -7.35 13.02
N VAL A 119 -2.17 -7.88 11.88
CA VAL A 119 -3.51 -8.48 11.76
C VAL A 119 -3.68 -9.63 12.75
N ARG A 120 -2.64 -10.43 12.99
CA ARG A 120 -2.68 -11.56 13.94
C ARG A 120 -2.69 -11.12 15.39
N THR A 121 -2.05 -10.00 15.73
CA THR A 121 -1.69 -9.65 17.11
C THR A 121 -2.44 -8.46 17.69
N LEU A 122 -2.76 -7.44 16.90
CA LEU A 122 -3.41 -6.22 17.41
C LEU A 122 -4.87 -6.49 17.81
N ASP A 123 -5.36 -5.74 18.79
CA ASP A 123 -6.80 -5.66 19.07
C ASP A 123 -7.49 -4.86 17.95
N LEU A 124 -8.37 -5.53 17.18
CA LEU A 124 -9.07 -4.96 16.03
C LEU A 124 -10.07 -3.86 16.40
N ASP A 125 -10.50 -3.79 17.66
CA ASP A 125 -11.46 -2.81 18.14
C ASP A 125 -10.80 -1.54 18.70
N THR A 126 -9.50 -1.56 18.94
CA THR A 126 -8.73 -0.37 19.33
C THR A 126 -8.90 0.73 18.27
N ARG A 127 -9.07 1.98 18.73
CA ARG A 127 -9.36 3.12 17.86
C ARG A 127 -8.34 4.24 18.07
N TYR A 128 -7.93 4.83 16.95
CA TYR A 128 -7.05 5.99 16.94
C TYR A 128 -7.71 7.14 16.19
N GLU A 129 -7.46 8.37 16.65
CA GLU A 129 -7.89 9.57 15.95
C GLU A 129 -7.07 9.74 14.67
N LEU A 130 -7.78 10.02 13.56
CA LEU A 130 -7.11 10.29 12.29
C LEU A 130 -6.31 11.59 12.37
N PRO A 131 -5.14 11.68 11.70
CA PRO A 131 -4.42 12.93 11.54
C PRO A 131 -5.30 14.00 10.93
N ALA A 132 -5.09 15.25 11.33
CA ALA A 132 -5.76 16.39 10.72
C ALA A 132 -5.39 16.50 9.23
N ALA A 133 -6.38 16.73 8.37
CA ALA A 133 -6.18 16.93 6.94
C ALA A 133 -7.25 17.91 6.41
N PRO A 134 -6.97 18.66 5.31
CA PRO A 134 -7.93 19.62 4.75
C PRO A 134 -9.30 19.02 4.37
N TRP A 135 -9.32 17.73 4.05
CA TRP A 135 -10.53 16.98 3.67
C TRP A 135 -11.11 16.14 4.81
N GLN A 136 -10.50 16.17 6.00
CA GLN A 136 -10.85 15.34 7.14
C GLN A 136 -11.24 16.23 8.34
N PRO A 137 -12.49 16.19 8.82
CA PRO A 137 -12.84 16.91 10.03
C PRO A 137 -12.09 16.33 11.24
N PRO A 138 -11.74 17.16 12.25
CA PRO A 138 -11.13 16.68 13.49
C PRO A 138 -12.09 15.76 14.27
N GLY A 139 -11.53 14.90 15.12
CA GLY A 139 -12.32 14.04 16.00
C GLY A 139 -12.88 12.78 15.30
N VAL A 140 -12.37 12.43 14.12
CA VAL A 140 -12.72 11.16 13.46
C VAL A 140 -11.78 10.06 13.91
N PHE A 141 -12.34 8.96 14.41
CA PHE A 141 -11.60 7.79 14.89
C PHE A 141 -11.82 6.60 13.99
N TRP A 142 -10.73 5.92 13.61
CA TRP A 142 -10.79 4.62 12.95
C TRP A 142 -10.37 3.51 13.90
N SER A 143 -11.06 2.36 13.78
CA SER A 143 -10.60 1.14 14.42
C SER A 143 -9.45 0.52 13.62
N VAL A 144 -8.60 -0.27 14.28
CA VAL A 144 -7.54 -1.06 13.64
C VAL A 144 -8.13 -1.93 12.53
N ARG A 145 -9.30 -2.54 12.74
CA ARG A 145 -10.06 -3.26 11.71
C ARG A 145 -10.31 -2.39 10.47
N ARG A 146 -10.78 -1.16 10.67
CA ARG A 146 -11.06 -0.22 9.57
C ARG A 146 -9.80 0.16 8.80
N VAL A 147 -8.67 0.22 9.48
CA VAL A 147 -7.37 0.48 8.85
C VAL A 147 -6.99 -0.63 7.88
N PHE A 148 -7.12 -1.90 8.28
CA PHE A 148 -6.80 -3.02 7.37
C PHE A 148 -7.72 -3.07 6.15
N PHE A 149 -9.00 -2.74 6.30
CA PHE A 149 -9.89 -2.58 5.14
C PHE A 149 -9.48 -1.42 4.23
N HIS A 150 -8.94 -0.35 4.80
CA HIS A 150 -8.44 0.78 4.00
C HIS A 150 -7.18 0.38 3.21
N ILE A 151 -6.23 -0.29 3.83
CA ILE A 151 -5.05 -0.84 3.14
C ILE A 151 -5.48 -1.74 1.96
N ALA A 152 -6.45 -2.63 2.18
CA ALA A 152 -6.95 -3.50 1.13
C ALA A 152 -7.65 -2.71 0.00
N ALA A 153 -8.41 -1.67 0.33
CA ALA A 153 -9.09 -0.83 -0.67
C ALA A 153 -8.08 -0.04 -1.53
N GLU A 154 -7.05 0.55 -0.92
CA GLU A 154 -5.94 1.22 -1.61
C GLU A 154 -5.22 0.25 -2.55
N THR A 155 -4.85 -0.93 -2.05
CA THR A 155 -4.20 -1.96 -2.86
C THR A 155 -5.06 -2.40 -4.04
N ALA A 156 -6.36 -2.64 -3.82
CA ALA A 156 -7.29 -3.05 -4.87
C ALA A 156 -7.45 -1.97 -5.96
N GLN A 157 -7.61 -0.70 -5.54
CA GLN A 157 -7.73 0.43 -6.46
C GLN A 157 -6.49 0.56 -7.34
N HIS A 158 -5.31 0.49 -6.74
CA HIS A 158 -4.05 0.62 -7.45
C HIS A 158 -3.68 -0.62 -8.27
N SER A 159 -4.15 -1.82 -7.90
CA SER A 159 -4.05 -3.01 -8.74
C SER A 159 -4.77 -2.82 -10.08
N GLY A 160 -5.97 -2.24 -10.09
CA GLY A 160 -6.69 -1.94 -11.33
C GLY A 160 -5.97 -0.90 -12.19
N HIS A 161 -5.39 0.15 -11.60
CA HIS A 161 -4.57 1.11 -12.32
C HIS A 161 -3.33 0.44 -12.95
N ALA A 162 -2.61 -0.38 -12.19
CA ALA A 162 -1.43 -1.11 -12.65
C ALA A 162 -1.78 -2.10 -13.77
N ASP A 163 -2.94 -2.74 -13.71
CA ASP A 163 -3.40 -3.68 -14.74
C ASP A 163 -3.63 -2.98 -16.09
N ILE A 164 -4.32 -1.82 -16.10
CA ILE A 164 -4.51 -1.02 -17.31
C ILE A 164 -3.17 -0.53 -17.89
N ILE A 165 -2.24 -0.09 -17.02
CA ILE A 165 -0.90 0.33 -17.44
C ILE A 165 -0.15 -0.86 -18.03
N ARG A 166 -0.20 -2.04 -17.41
CA ARG A 166 0.41 -3.26 -17.90
C ARG A 166 -0.14 -3.66 -19.27
N GLU A 167 -1.46 -3.66 -19.44
CA GLU A 167 -2.09 -3.97 -20.71
C GLU A 167 -1.60 -3.04 -21.84
N SER A 168 -1.37 -1.75 -21.54
CA SER A 168 -0.85 -0.79 -22.52
C SER A 168 0.64 -0.96 -22.84
N ILE A 169 1.43 -1.65 -22.00
CA ILE A 169 2.85 -1.93 -22.25
C ILE A 169 3.02 -3.14 -23.20
N ASP A 170 2.35 -4.25 -22.90
CA ASP A 170 2.59 -5.52 -23.59
C ASP A 170 1.33 -6.38 -23.84
N GLY A 171 0.17 -5.88 -23.52
CA GLY A 171 -1.10 -6.58 -23.70
C GLY A 171 -1.44 -7.58 -22.60
N GLN A 172 -0.57 -7.80 -21.61
CA GLN A 172 -0.88 -8.68 -20.48
C GLN A 172 -1.81 -7.98 -19.50
N LYS A 173 -2.71 -8.75 -18.90
CA LYS A 173 -3.65 -8.31 -17.87
C LYS A 173 -3.91 -9.43 -16.87
N THR A 174 -4.36 -9.06 -15.66
CA THR A 174 -4.59 -10.01 -14.57
C THR A 174 -5.88 -10.79 -14.73
N MET A 175 -6.88 -10.20 -15.39
CA MET A 175 -8.18 -10.81 -15.66
C MET A 175 -8.62 -10.48 -17.08
N GLY A 176 -8.84 -11.51 -17.91
CA GLY A 176 -9.32 -11.31 -19.27
C GLY A 176 -9.07 -12.48 -20.18
#